data_963091511720f27054b59f4019db6776
#
_entry.id   963091511720f27054b59f4019db6776
#
_cell.length_a   1.000
_cell.length_b   1.000
_cell.length_c   1.000
_cell.angle_alpha   90.00
_cell.angle_beta   90.00
_cell.angle_gamma   90.00
#
_symmetry.space_group_name_H-M   'P 1'
#
loop_
_entity.id
_entity.type
_entity.pdbx_description
1 polymer ?
#
loop_
_entity_poly.entity_id
_entity_poly.type
_entity_poly.pdbx_seq_one_letter_code
_entity_poly.pdbx_strand_id
1 'polypeptide(L)'
;MALSRDELARYVDHTLLKPEATPADVKALIAEGADLGVFSVCVSPSMLPVDVPEGLAVAVVCGFPSGKHHSSVKAAEAALSIAQGADEVDMVIDIAAANEGRFDDVEADVAAVRGAVPEGKILKVIIESAALSDEAIVGACRASEAAGADFVKTSTGFHPAGGASVEAVRLMAETVGGRLGVKASGGVRTAEAALAMIDAGATRLGLSGTRAVLDGLDGDSVPATAPEPAGY
;
A
#
# COMPACT_ATOMS: atom_id res chain seq x y z
N MET A 1 9.27 22.88 -5.40
CA MET A 1 8.56 22.94 -6.71
C MET A 1 7.26 22.18 -6.53
N ALA A 2 6.14 22.70 -7.00
CA ALA A 2 4.89 21.93 -6.99
C ALA A 2 5.04 20.76 -7.98
N LEU A 3 4.60 19.54 -7.56
CA LEU A 3 4.57 18.39 -8.45
C LEU A 3 3.55 18.63 -9.56
N SER A 4 3.90 18.28 -10.78
CA SER A 4 2.94 18.20 -11.89
C SER A 4 2.00 16.99 -11.71
N ARG A 5 0.90 16.97 -12.46
CA ARG A 5 -0.05 15.85 -12.52
C ARG A 5 0.66 14.52 -12.85
N ASP A 6 1.50 14.53 -13.88
CA ASP A 6 2.22 13.33 -14.32
C ASP A 6 3.25 12.85 -13.29
N GLU A 7 3.93 13.79 -12.62
CA GLU A 7 4.83 13.44 -11.53
C GLU A 7 4.07 12.84 -10.35
N LEU A 8 2.92 13.40 -9.95
CA LEU A 8 2.10 12.83 -8.88
C LEU A 8 1.55 11.44 -9.27
N ALA A 9 1.13 11.24 -10.51
CA ALA A 9 0.66 9.93 -11.01
C ALA A 9 1.71 8.83 -10.79
N ARG A 10 3.00 9.14 -10.93
CA ARG A 10 4.10 8.18 -10.70
C ARG A 10 4.31 7.79 -9.24
N TYR A 11 3.67 8.45 -8.29
CA TYR A 11 3.62 8.02 -6.89
C TYR A 11 2.48 7.02 -6.62
N VAL A 12 1.56 6.79 -7.56
CA VAL A 12 0.29 6.12 -7.29
C VAL A 12 0.31 4.64 -7.61
N ASP A 13 -0.12 3.82 -6.63
CA ASP A 13 -0.67 2.49 -6.83
C ASP A 13 -2.20 2.63 -6.90
N HIS A 14 -2.76 2.57 -8.13
CA HIS A 14 -4.20 2.69 -8.38
C HIS A 14 -4.90 1.40 -7.92
N THR A 15 -5.78 1.50 -6.92
CA THR A 15 -6.13 0.38 -6.04
C THR A 15 -7.61 0.01 -6.12
N LEU A 16 -7.88 -1.30 -6.27
CA LEU A 16 -9.22 -1.89 -6.18
C LEU A 16 -9.15 -3.19 -5.36
N LEU A 17 -9.65 -3.15 -4.12
CA LEU A 17 -9.60 -4.26 -3.16
C LEU A 17 -10.97 -4.61 -2.56
N LYS A 18 -12.06 -4.03 -3.08
CA LYS A 18 -13.43 -4.34 -2.64
C LYS A 18 -13.69 -5.83 -2.82
N PRO A 19 -14.26 -6.53 -1.81
CA PRO A 19 -14.55 -7.97 -1.90
C PRO A 19 -15.47 -8.35 -3.06
N GLU A 20 -16.35 -7.44 -3.48
CA GLU A 20 -17.29 -7.61 -4.59
C GLU A 20 -16.70 -7.26 -5.96
N ALA A 21 -15.42 -6.83 -6.04
CA ALA A 21 -14.78 -6.49 -7.31
C ALA A 21 -14.75 -7.67 -8.29
N THR A 22 -15.11 -7.41 -9.52
CA THR A 22 -15.17 -8.41 -10.59
C THR A 22 -13.93 -8.30 -11.52
N PRO A 23 -13.64 -9.32 -12.34
CA PRO A 23 -12.61 -9.21 -13.39
C PRO A 23 -12.86 -8.06 -14.38
N ALA A 24 -14.13 -7.67 -14.61
CA ALA A 24 -14.45 -6.52 -15.44
C ALA A 24 -14.04 -5.20 -14.78
N ASP A 25 -14.21 -5.09 -13.45
CA ASP A 25 -13.79 -3.91 -12.69
C ASP A 25 -12.26 -3.80 -12.67
N VAL A 26 -11.55 -4.92 -12.54
CA VAL A 26 -10.07 -4.95 -12.62
C VAL A 26 -9.59 -4.53 -14.01
N LYS A 27 -10.26 -4.98 -15.08
CA LYS A 27 -9.93 -4.54 -16.44
C LYS A 27 -10.13 -3.03 -16.62
N ALA A 28 -11.20 -2.46 -16.05
CA ALA A 28 -11.44 -1.02 -16.06
C ALA A 28 -10.39 -0.25 -15.26
N LEU A 29 -10.00 -0.75 -14.08
CA LEU A 29 -8.92 -0.21 -13.27
C LEU A 29 -7.60 -0.13 -14.04
N ILE A 30 -7.24 -1.22 -14.73
CA ILE A 30 -6.00 -1.28 -15.54
C ILE A 30 -6.04 -0.24 -16.66
N ALA A 31 -7.15 -0.14 -17.38
CA ALA A 31 -7.33 0.84 -18.45
C ALA A 31 -7.24 2.28 -17.93
N GLU A 32 -7.87 2.57 -16.80
CA GLU A 32 -7.80 3.89 -16.15
C GLU A 32 -6.39 4.17 -15.63
N GLY A 33 -5.73 3.21 -14.99
CA GLY A 33 -4.36 3.37 -14.49
C GLY A 33 -3.36 3.67 -15.60
N ALA A 34 -3.51 3.01 -16.75
CA ALA A 34 -2.69 3.28 -17.93
C ALA A 34 -2.94 4.68 -18.50
N ASP A 35 -4.21 5.10 -18.64
CA ASP A 35 -4.61 6.44 -19.10
C ASP A 35 -4.06 7.54 -18.19
N LEU A 36 -4.09 7.33 -16.88
CA LEU A 36 -3.58 8.26 -15.88
C LEU A 36 -2.05 8.26 -15.71
N GLY A 37 -1.35 7.29 -16.29
CA GLY A 37 0.10 7.16 -16.18
C GLY A 37 0.59 6.80 -14.77
N VAL A 38 -0.20 6.06 -13.99
CA VAL A 38 0.18 5.67 -12.62
C VAL A 38 1.36 4.70 -12.61
N PHE A 39 1.97 4.51 -11.43
CA PHE A 39 3.09 3.59 -11.27
C PHE A 39 2.64 2.13 -11.35
N SER A 40 1.61 1.76 -10.60
CA SER A 40 1.06 0.40 -10.58
C SER A 40 -0.45 0.38 -10.42
N VAL A 41 -1.05 -0.77 -10.72
CA VAL A 41 -2.38 -1.14 -10.22
C VAL A 41 -2.22 -2.10 -9.03
N CYS A 42 -3.12 -1.99 -8.03
CA CYS A 42 -3.10 -2.85 -6.86
C CYS A 42 -4.45 -3.58 -6.73
N VAL A 43 -4.40 -4.91 -6.74
CA VAL A 43 -5.60 -5.78 -6.76
C VAL A 43 -5.50 -6.92 -5.73
N SER A 44 -6.60 -7.62 -5.52
CA SER A 44 -6.61 -8.86 -4.72
C SER A 44 -5.87 -9.98 -5.47
N PRO A 45 -5.13 -10.87 -4.78
CA PRO A 45 -4.33 -11.92 -5.43
C PRO A 45 -5.17 -12.89 -6.27
N SER A 46 -6.45 -13.11 -5.91
CA SER A 46 -7.38 -13.96 -6.67
C SER A 46 -7.75 -13.42 -8.05
N MET A 47 -7.39 -12.17 -8.37
CA MET A 47 -7.61 -11.55 -9.69
C MET A 47 -6.49 -11.85 -10.69
N LEU A 48 -5.36 -12.40 -10.22
CA LEU A 48 -4.24 -12.76 -11.09
C LEU A 48 -4.54 -14.07 -11.88
N PRO A 49 -3.95 -14.24 -13.08
CA PRO A 49 -3.11 -13.27 -13.78
C PRO A 49 -3.93 -12.15 -14.46
N VAL A 50 -3.30 -10.98 -14.62
CA VAL A 50 -3.88 -9.84 -15.37
C VAL A 50 -2.94 -9.40 -16.50
N ASP A 51 -3.52 -8.92 -17.58
CA ASP A 51 -2.79 -8.28 -18.69
C ASP A 51 -2.70 -6.78 -18.45
N VAL A 52 -1.47 -6.26 -18.33
CA VAL A 52 -1.20 -4.83 -18.18
C VAL A 52 -0.33 -4.30 -19.32
N PRO A 53 -0.47 -3.04 -19.74
CA PRO A 53 0.43 -2.40 -20.69
C PRO A 53 1.87 -2.35 -20.17
N GLU A 54 2.84 -2.30 -21.09
CA GLU A 54 4.25 -2.11 -20.75
C GLU A 54 4.44 -0.83 -19.91
N GLY A 55 5.22 -0.95 -18.83
CA GLY A 55 5.50 0.16 -17.91
C GLY A 55 4.50 0.34 -16.78
N LEU A 56 3.39 -0.41 -16.74
CA LEU A 56 2.45 -0.44 -15.61
C LEU A 56 2.73 -1.68 -14.75
N ALA A 57 3.16 -1.48 -13.50
CA ALA A 57 3.43 -2.59 -12.58
C ALA A 57 2.14 -3.15 -11.95
N VAL A 58 2.22 -4.40 -11.49
CA VAL A 58 1.13 -5.10 -10.79
C VAL A 58 1.52 -5.34 -9.34
N ALA A 59 0.80 -4.69 -8.42
CA ALA A 59 0.87 -4.94 -6.99
C ALA A 59 -0.31 -5.80 -6.54
N VAL A 60 -0.10 -6.65 -5.54
CA VAL A 60 -1.16 -7.43 -4.90
C VAL A 60 -1.02 -7.36 -3.39
N VAL A 61 -2.11 -7.63 -2.67
CA VAL A 61 -2.08 -7.73 -1.21
C VAL A 61 -1.83 -9.17 -0.75
N CYS A 62 -1.39 -9.34 0.50
CA CYS A 62 -1.08 -10.64 1.08
C CYS A 62 -1.45 -10.66 2.57
N GLY A 63 -2.10 -11.75 3.02
CA GLY A 63 -2.62 -11.87 4.39
C GLY A 63 -3.67 -10.81 4.72
N PHE A 64 -4.35 -10.32 3.72
CA PHE A 64 -5.16 -9.10 3.75
C PHE A 64 -6.66 -9.40 4.02
N PRO A 65 -7.39 -8.50 4.75
CA PRO A 65 -6.86 -7.29 5.39
C PRO A 65 -6.41 -7.50 6.84
N SER A 66 -6.64 -8.66 7.45
CA SER A 66 -6.54 -8.86 8.90
C SER A 66 -5.12 -9.10 9.42
N GLY A 67 -4.18 -9.55 8.57
CA GLY A 67 -2.85 -9.98 8.99
C GLY A 67 -2.80 -11.26 9.83
N LYS A 68 -3.96 -11.87 10.16
CA LYS A 68 -4.10 -13.01 11.10
C LYS A 68 -3.96 -14.40 10.45
N HIS A 69 -3.19 -14.48 9.37
CA HIS A 69 -2.85 -15.73 8.72
C HIS A 69 -1.49 -16.24 9.25
N HIS A 70 -1.30 -17.55 9.23
CA HIS A 70 0.05 -18.10 9.50
C HIS A 70 1.06 -17.57 8.46
N SER A 71 2.28 -17.29 8.91
CA SER A 71 3.35 -16.77 8.04
C SER A 71 3.63 -17.66 6.82
N SER A 72 3.53 -19.00 6.99
CA SER A 72 3.67 -19.93 5.87
C SER A 72 2.54 -19.82 4.84
N VAL A 73 1.32 -19.43 5.26
CA VAL A 73 0.19 -19.19 4.35
C VAL A 73 0.40 -17.89 3.59
N LYS A 74 0.82 -16.82 4.28
CA LYS A 74 1.19 -15.56 3.64
C LYS A 74 2.33 -15.75 2.63
N ALA A 75 3.37 -16.51 3.00
CA ALA A 75 4.49 -16.82 2.10
C ALA A 75 4.02 -17.60 0.86
N ALA A 76 3.11 -18.58 1.02
CA ALA A 76 2.55 -19.33 -0.10
C ALA A 76 1.68 -18.44 -1.02
N GLU A 77 0.88 -17.53 -0.46
CA GLU A 77 0.08 -16.56 -1.21
C GLU A 77 0.98 -15.60 -2.01
N ALA A 78 2.05 -15.08 -1.39
CA ALA A 78 3.03 -14.24 -2.06
C ALA A 78 3.75 -14.98 -3.20
N ALA A 79 4.22 -16.22 -2.95
CA ALA A 79 4.88 -17.04 -3.98
C ALA A 79 3.96 -17.30 -5.19
N LEU A 80 2.68 -17.63 -4.94
CA LEU A 80 1.69 -17.83 -5.99
C LEU A 80 1.45 -16.55 -6.78
N SER A 81 1.30 -15.42 -6.09
CA SER A 81 1.09 -14.11 -6.72
C SER A 81 2.26 -13.72 -7.63
N ILE A 82 3.49 -13.90 -7.18
CA ILE A 82 4.69 -13.67 -8.00
C ILE A 82 4.72 -14.59 -9.23
N ALA A 83 4.42 -15.88 -9.04
CA ALA A 83 4.37 -16.85 -10.14
C ALA A 83 3.28 -16.51 -11.19
N GLN A 84 2.22 -15.80 -10.77
CA GLN A 84 1.14 -15.32 -11.63
C GLN A 84 1.36 -13.90 -12.20
N GLY A 85 2.54 -13.32 -11.99
CA GLY A 85 2.95 -12.09 -12.64
C GLY A 85 2.88 -10.82 -11.79
N ALA A 86 2.71 -10.92 -10.47
CA ALA A 86 2.84 -9.76 -9.60
C ALA A 86 4.30 -9.24 -9.58
N ASP A 87 4.46 -7.93 -9.56
CA ASP A 87 5.75 -7.24 -9.40
C ASP A 87 5.99 -6.84 -7.94
N GLU A 88 4.91 -6.57 -7.20
CA GLU A 88 4.95 -6.08 -5.85
C GLU A 88 3.92 -6.81 -4.98
N VAL A 89 4.27 -7.07 -3.71
CA VAL A 89 3.41 -7.71 -2.71
C VAL A 89 3.30 -6.82 -1.48
N ASP A 90 2.08 -6.43 -1.10
CA ASP A 90 1.77 -5.64 0.09
C ASP A 90 1.21 -6.57 1.19
N MET A 91 2.07 -7.08 2.09
CA MET A 91 1.64 -7.97 3.17
C MET A 91 1.15 -7.21 4.40
N VAL A 92 0.19 -7.79 5.13
CA VAL A 92 -0.26 -7.26 6.43
C VAL A 92 0.41 -8.01 7.57
N ILE A 93 0.97 -7.28 8.57
CA ILE A 93 1.56 -7.87 9.79
C ILE A 93 0.48 -8.43 10.73
N ASP A 94 0.87 -9.20 11.74
CA ASP A 94 0.04 -9.42 12.92
C ASP A 94 0.03 -8.15 13.79
N ILE A 95 -1.05 -7.36 13.68
CA ILE A 95 -1.24 -6.08 14.38
C ILE A 95 -1.17 -6.28 15.91
N ALA A 96 -1.72 -7.40 16.42
CA ALA A 96 -1.68 -7.68 17.85
C ALA A 96 -0.24 -7.93 18.33
N ALA A 97 0.59 -8.62 17.55
CA ALA A 97 2.00 -8.80 17.85
C ALA A 97 2.74 -7.47 17.98
N ALA A 98 2.49 -6.53 17.05
CA ALA A 98 3.07 -5.20 17.12
C ALA A 98 2.60 -4.41 18.35
N ASN A 99 1.30 -4.46 18.67
CA ASN A 99 0.74 -3.79 19.87
C ASN A 99 1.25 -4.37 21.20
N GLU A 100 1.59 -5.66 21.22
CA GLU A 100 2.19 -6.33 22.38
C GLU A 100 3.72 -6.17 22.47
N GLY A 101 4.34 -5.45 21.52
CA GLY A 101 5.78 -5.26 21.45
C GLY A 101 6.57 -6.53 21.05
N ARG A 102 5.89 -7.54 20.48
CA ARG A 102 6.52 -8.79 20.00
C ARG A 102 7.11 -8.59 18.59
N PHE A 103 8.10 -7.70 18.50
CA PHE A 103 8.68 -7.31 17.23
C PHE A 103 9.49 -8.42 16.56
N ASP A 104 10.06 -9.35 17.34
CA ASP A 104 10.71 -10.55 16.79
C ASP A 104 9.72 -11.44 16.03
N ASP A 105 8.47 -11.53 16.49
CA ASP A 105 7.40 -12.25 15.77
C ASP A 105 6.99 -11.52 14.47
N VAL A 106 6.95 -10.19 14.52
CA VAL A 106 6.69 -9.36 13.31
C VAL A 106 7.81 -9.55 12.30
N GLU A 107 9.07 -9.49 12.73
CA GLU A 107 10.24 -9.71 11.87
C GLU A 107 10.20 -11.11 11.23
N ALA A 108 9.93 -12.15 12.03
CA ALA A 108 9.84 -13.52 11.54
C ALA A 108 8.70 -13.71 10.51
N ASP A 109 7.56 -13.07 10.71
CA ASP A 109 6.42 -13.08 9.78
C ASP A 109 6.79 -12.43 8.44
N VAL A 110 7.41 -11.25 8.49
CA VAL A 110 7.88 -10.52 7.29
C VAL A 110 8.99 -11.30 6.58
N ALA A 111 9.95 -11.85 7.31
CA ALA A 111 11.05 -12.63 6.75
C ALA A 111 10.55 -13.90 6.01
N ALA A 112 9.51 -14.55 6.54
CA ALA A 112 8.89 -15.70 5.87
C ALA A 112 8.31 -15.31 4.50
N VAL A 113 7.65 -14.15 4.39
CA VAL A 113 7.12 -13.64 3.13
C VAL A 113 8.24 -13.14 2.23
N ARG A 114 9.26 -12.45 2.78
CA ARG A 114 10.43 -12.01 2.00
C ARG A 114 11.12 -13.18 1.31
N GLY A 115 11.24 -14.32 1.99
CA GLY A 115 11.82 -15.54 1.41
C GLY A 115 11.04 -16.08 0.21
N ALA A 116 9.77 -15.72 0.05
CA ALA A 116 8.90 -16.12 -1.06
C ALA A 116 8.83 -15.05 -2.19
N VAL A 117 9.31 -13.83 -1.95
CA VAL A 117 9.36 -12.72 -2.91
C VAL A 117 10.80 -12.58 -3.37
N PRO A 118 11.16 -12.96 -4.62
CA PRO A 118 12.54 -12.99 -5.07
C PRO A 118 13.15 -11.59 -5.23
N GLU A 119 14.47 -11.53 -5.32
CA GLU A 119 15.20 -10.30 -5.64
C GLU A 119 14.68 -9.67 -6.94
N GLY A 120 14.56 -8.34 -6.95
CA GLY A 120 13.98 -7.57 -8.05
C GLY A 120 12.45 -7.44 -8.00
N LYS A 121 11.77 -8.15 -7.07
CA LYS A 121 10.37 -7.95 -6.74
C LYS A 121 10.25 -7.23 -5.41
N ILE A 122 9.23 -6.38 -5.28
CA ILE A 122 9.05 -5.47 -4.14
C ILE A 122 8.15 -6.10 -3.07
N LEU A 123 8.60 -6.07 -1.82
CA LEU A 123 7.80 -6.40 -0.65
C LEU A 123 7.48 -5.12 0.14
N LYS A 124 6.19 -4.81 0.30
CA LYS A 124 5.72 -3.73 1.18
C LYS A 124 5.02 -4.32 2.39
N VAL A 125 5.25 -3.73 3.55
CA VAL A 125 4.72 -4.22 4.83
C VAL A 125 3.70 -3.24 5.39
N ILE A 126 2.42 -3.65 5.40
CA ILE A 126 1.31 -2.89 5.97
C ILE A 126 1.35 -3.08 7.49
N ILE A 127 1.66 -2.01 8.21
CA ILE A 127 1.74 -2.04 9.67
C ILE A 127 0.43 -1.67 10.36
N GLU A 128 -0.56 -1.13 9.63
CA GLU A 128 -1.84 -0.63 10.13
C GLU A 128 -1.66 0.47 11.18
N SER A 129 -0.92 1.50 10.83
CA SER A 129 -0.42 2.54 11.75
C SER A 129 -1.49 3.19 12.63
N ALA A 130 -2.74 3.36 12.12
CA ALA A 130 -3.83 3.95 12.90
C ALA A 130 -4.28 3.07 14.10
N ALA A 131 -3.90 1.78 14.12
CA ALA A 131 -4.20 0.85 15.19
C ALA A 131 -3.01 0.64 16.17
N LEU A 132 -1.91 1.38 15.99
CA LEU A 132 -0.67 1.24 16.75
C LEU A 132 -0.35 2.51 17.56
N SER A 133 0.39 2.35 18.67
CA SER A 133 1.07 3.48 19.31
C SER A 133 2.31 3.89 18.51
N ASP A 134 2.88 5.07 18.81
CA ASP A 134 4.10 5.55 18.16
C ASP A 134 5.26 4.57 18.36
N GLU A 135 5.41 3.98 19.55
CA GLU A 135 6.42 2.98 19.86
C GLU A 135 6.22 1.71 19.01
N ALA A 136 4.96 1.30 18.83
CA ALA A 136 4.63 0.12 18.02
C ALA A 136 4.86 0.39 16.53
N ILE A 137 4.59 1.60 16.02
CA ILE A 137 4.94 2.02 14.66
C ILE A 137 6.45 1.91 14.43
N VAL A 138 7.25 2.49 15.34
CA VAL A 138 8.71 2.45 15.27
C VAL A 138 9.23 1.01 15.29
N GLY A 139 8.71 0.19 16.21
CA GLY A 139 9.09 -1.22 16.33
C GLY A 139 8.75 -2.03 15.08
N ALA A 140 7.53 -1.88 14.55
CA ALA A 140 7.09 -2.57 13.33
C ALA A 140 7.90 -2.14 12.10
N CYS A 141 8.24 -0.85 11.96
CA CYS A 141 9.11 -0.36 10.89
C CYS A 141 10.51 -0.99 10.96
N ARG A 142 11.11 -1.05 12.15
CA ARG A 142 12.45 -1.66 12.35
C ARG A 142 12.44 -3.16 12.09
N ALA A 143 11.43 -3.88 12.56
CA ALA A 143 11.25 -5.30 12.29
C ALA A 143 11.09 -5.58 10.78
N SER A 144 10.30 -4.74 10.07
CA SER A 144 10.15 -4.83 8.63
C SER A 144 11.47 -4.60 7.87
N GLU A 145 12.25 -3.61 8.31
CA GLU A 145 13.57 -3.31 7.74
C GLU A 145 14.54 -4.48 7.98
N ALA A 146 14.62 -5.00 9.21
CA ALA A 146 15.48 -6.12 9.56
C ALA A 146 15.16 -7.39 8.76
N ALA A 147 13.87 -7.61 8.46
CA ALA A 147 13.41 -8.72 7.62
C ALA A 147 13.62 -8.51 6.12
N GLY A 148 14.16 -7.36 5.67
CA GLY A 148 14.48 -7.08 4.28
C GLY A 148 13.30 -6.63 3.42
N ALA A 149 12.30 -5.96 4.02
CA ALA A 149 11.24 -5.29 3.26
C ALA A 149 11.82 -4.13 2.43
N ASP A 150 11.14 -3.79 1.33
CA ASP A 150 11.49 -2.63 0.49
C ASP A 150 10.71 -1.38 0.91
N PHE A 151 9.50 -1.57 1.44
CA PHE A 151 8.63 -0.49 1.93
C PHE A 151 7.95 -0.86 3.23
N VAL A 152 7.66 0.17 4.03
CA VAL A 152 6.61 0.13 5.05
C VAL A 152 5.38 0.89 4.53
N LYS A 153 4.17 0.36 4.80
CA LYS A 153 2.90 0.93 4.34
C LYS A 153 1.99 1.19 5.53
N THR A 154 1.32 2.33 5.53
CA THR A 154 0.49 2.74 6.68
C THR A 154 -0.66 1.79 6.95
N SER A 155 -1.49 1.48 5.95
CA SER A 155 -2.84 0.97 6.22
C SER A 155 -3.38 0.04 5.15
N THR A 156 -4.30 -0.84 5.56
CA THR A 156 -5.12 -1.64 4.65
C THR A 156 -6.24 -0.80 3.99
N GLY A 157 -6.76 0.20 4.72
CA GLY A 157 -7.98 0.93 4.37
C GLY A 157 -9.27 0.26 4.84
N PHE A 158 -9.18 -0.92 5.49
CA PHE A 158 -10.33 -1.70 6.00
C PHE A 158 -10.44 -1.70 7.53
N HIS A 159 -9.44 -1.18 8.24
CA HIS A 159 -9.47 -1.16 9.69
C HIS A 159 -10.30 0.02 10.22
N PRO A 160 -11.18 -0.19 11.23
CA PRO A 160 -12.05 0.87 11.75
C PRO A 160 -11.31 2.02 12.45
N ALA A 161 -10.05 1.83 12.84
CA ALA A 161 -9.21 2.89 13.43
C ALA A 161 -8.83 4.00 12.44
N GLY A 162 -8.96 3.76 11.13
CA GLY A 162 -8.68 4.75 10.10
C GLY A 162 -7.59 4.35 9.12
N GLY A 163 -7.08 5.33 8.38
CA GLY A 163 -6.05 5.17 7.35
C GLY A 163 -4.77 5.95 7.65
N ALA A 164 -4.10 6.43 6.60
CA ALA A 164 -2.88 7.21 6.72
C ALA A 164 -3.12 8.55 7.44
N SER A 165 -2.18 8.94 8.30
CA SER A 165 -2.05 10.30 8.81
C SER A 165 -0.67 10.87 8.50
N VAL A 166 -0.57 12.21 8.43
CA VAL A 166 0.69 12.92 8.19
C VAL A 166 1.70 12.61 9.30
N GLU A 167 1.23 12.51 10.53
CA GLU A 167 2.04 12.21 11.71
C GLU A 167 2.63 10.79 11.62
N ALA A 168 1.81 9.78 11.29
CA ALA A 168 2.28 8.41 11.16
C ALA A 168 3.26 8.27 9.99
N VAL A 169 2.98 8.89 8.83
CA VAL A 169 3.90 8.87 7.67
C VAL A 169 5.24 9.51 8.04
N ARG A 170 5.25 10.65 8.73
CA ARG A 170 6.49 11.30 9.18
C ARG A 170 7.29 10.42 10.12
N LEU A 171 6.63 9.84 11.14
CA LEU A 171 7.27 8.93 12.09
C LEU A 171 7.88 7.71 11.40
N MET A 172 7.15 7.11 10.45
CA MET A 172 7.64 6.00 9.64
C MET A 172 8.85 6.42 8.80
N ALA A 173 8.77 7.56 8.09
CA ALA A 173 9.86 8.08 7.26
C ALA A 173 11.12 8.41 8.07
N GLU A 174 10.98 9.03 9.23
CA GLU A 174 12.07 9.29 10.17
C GLU A 174 12.70 7.98 10.68
N THR A 175 11.87 6.98 10.99
CA THR A 175 12.33 5.69 11.51
C THR A 175 13.16 4.93 10.48
N VAL A 176 12.68 4.85 9.24
CA VAL A 176 13.39 4.10 8.19
C VAL A 176 14.50 4.93 7.52
N GLY A 177 14.50 6.26 7.70
CA GLY A 177 15.61 7.15 7.30
C GLY A 177 16.00 7.02 5.82
N GLY A 178 15.06 6.76 4.92
CA GLY A 178 15.29 6.60 3.48
C GLY A 178 15.88 5.23 3.07
N ARG A 179 16.08 4.30 4.01
CA ARG A 179 16.52 2.93 3.71
C ARG A 179 15.39 2.08 3.14
N LEU A 180 14.15 2.35 3.54
CA LEU A 180 12.94 1.82 2.93
C LEU A 180 12.11 2.96 2.35
N GLY A 181 11.27 2.64 1.36
CA GLY A 181 10.19 3.52 0.95
C GLY A 181 9.06 3.56 1.99
N VAL A 182 8.26 4.62 1.96
CA VAL A 182 7.04 4.74 2.77
C VAL A 182 5.83 4.88 1.84
N LYS A 183 4.85 3.97 1.98
CA LYS A 183 3.59 4.04 1.24
C LYS A 183 2.47 4.53 2.15
N ALA A 184 1.87 5.66 1.81
CA ALA A 184 0.66 6.16 2.47
C ALA A 184 -0.58 5.63 1.78
N SER A 185 -1.52 5.03 2.51
CA SER A 185 -2.77 4.48 1.97
C SER A 185 -3.91 4.54 2.98
N GLY A 186 -5.15 4.56 2.45
CA GLY A 186 -6.35 4.70 3.27
C GLY A 186 -6.67 6.14 3.59
N GLY A 187 -7.78 6.65 3.04
CA GLY A 187 -8.31 7.98 3.35
C GLY A 187 -7.70 9.14 2.57
N VAL A 188 -6.73 8.94 1.69
CA VAL A 188 -6.14 10.00 0.84
C VAL A 188 -7.06 10.22 -0.36
N ARG A 189 -7.82 11.32 -0.36
CA ARG A 189 -8.91 11.57 -1.33
C ARG A 189 -8.81 12.90 -2.08
N THR A 190 -7.87 13.77 -1.71
CA THR A 190 -7.66 15.07 -2.36
C THR A 190 -6.20 15.28 -2.72
N ALA A 191 -5.94 16.19 -3.65
CA ALA A 191 -4.58 16.58 -4.03
C ALA A 191 -3.79 17.11 -2.83
N GLU A 192 -4.41 17.95 -1.99
CA GLU A 192 -3.78 18.51 -0.79
C GLU A 192 -3.36 17.41 0.18
N ALA A 193 -4.24 16.40 0.42
CA ALA A 193 -3.93 15.27 1.28
C ALA A 193 -2.77 14.43 0.69
N ALA A 194 -2.76 14.18 -0.62
CA ALA A 194 -1.69 13.45 -1.29
C ALA A 194 -0.35 14.17 -1.16
N LEU A 195 -0.32 15.48 -1.42
CA LEU A 195 0.88 16.30 -1.27
C LEU A 195 1.37 16.35 0.18
N ALA A 196 0.45 16.46 1.17
CA ALA A 196 0.81 16.43 2.57
C ALA A 196 1.47 15.11 3.01
N MET A 197 1.03 13.96 2.45
CA MET A 197 1.68 12.67 2.69
C MET A 197 3.08 12.63 2.08
N ILE A 198 3.26 13.17 0.86
CA ILE A 198 4.58 13.23 0.21
C ILE A 198 5.51 14.15 0.99
N ASP A 199 5.05 15.32 1.42
CA ASP A 199 5.83 16.26 2.24
C ASP A 199 6.21 15.65 3.60
N ALA A 200 5.40 14.73 4.13
CA ALA A 200 5.71 13.96 5.34
C ALA A 200 6.71 12.81 5.12
N GLY A 201 7.08 12.52 3.87
CA GLY A 201 8.07 11.50 3.51
C GLY A 201 7.52 10.27 2.80
N ALA A 202 6.24 10.27 2.37
CA ALA A 202 5.73 9.19 1.53
C ALA A 202 6.40 9.22 0.15
N THR A 203 6.85 8.05 -0.30
CA THR A 203 7.43 7.83 -1.63
C THR A 203 6.49 7.04 -2.54
N ARG A 204 5.34 6.61 -2.03
CA ARG A 204 4.27 5.91 -2.74
C ARG A 204 2.91 6.24 -2.11
N LEU A 205 1.87 6.26 -2.91
CA LEU A 205 0.49 6.49 -2.48
C LEU A 205 -0.41 5.35 -2.94
N GLY A 206 -1.25 4.82 -2.05
CA GLY A 206 -2.31 3.87 -2.41
C GLY A 206 -3.65 4.58 -2.50
N LEU A 207 -4.20 4.72 -3.71
CA LEU A 207 -5.41 5.50 -3.99
C LEU A 207 -6.46 4.66 -4.72
N SER A 208 -7.72 4.72 -4.28
CA SER A 208 -8.87 4.20 -5.03
C SER A 208 -9.52 5.28 -5.92
N GLY A 209 -9.44 6.56 -5.52
CA GLY A 209 -9.96 7.71 -6.25
C GLY A 209 -8.88 8.50 -6.98
N THR A 210 -7.98 7.84 -7.69
CA THR A 210 -6.78 8.45 -8.29
C THR A 210 -7.12 9.63 -9.21
N ARG A 211 -8.11 9.48 -10.09
CA ARG A 211 -8.50 10.55 -11.04
C ARG A 211 -8.88 11.84 -10.30
N ALA A 212 -9.72 11.74 -9.26
CA ALA A 212 -10.15 12.91 -8.49
C ALA A 212 -8.98 13.61 -7.77
N VAL A 213 -8.00 12.83 -7.28
CA VAL A 213 -6.78 13.37 -6.65
C VAL A 213 -5.92 14.10 -7.68
N LEU A 214 -5.71 13.51 -8.86
CA LEU A 214 -4.91 14.13 -9.92
C LEU A 214 -5.58 15.38 -10.51
N ASP A 215 -6.90 15.33 -10.76
CA ASP A 215 -7.67 16.47 -11.29
C ASP A 215 -7.70 17.65 -10.30
N GLY A 216 -7.63 17.35 -8.99
CA GLY A 216 -7.52 18.37 -7.93
C GLY A 216 -6.25 19.21 -7.96
N LEU A 217 -5.17 18.76 -8.62
CA LEU A 217 -3.96 19.57 -8.84
C LEU A 217 -4.16 20.68 -9.87
N ASP A 218 -5.00 20.43 -10.87
CA ASP A 218 -5.23 21.37 -11.98
C ASP A 218 -6.23 22.49 -11.60
N GLY A 219 -6.74 22.51 -10.36
CA GLY A 219 -7.70 23.49 -9.86
C GLY A 219 -9.14 23.20 -10.23
N ASP A 220 -9.41 22.10 -10.94
CA ASP A 220 -10.74 21.58 -11.25
C ASP A 220 -11.30 20.74 -10.09
N SER A 221 -11.40 21.34 -8.89
CA SER A 221 -11.94 20.65 -7.72
C SER A 221 -13.43 20.34 -7.92
N VAL A 222 -13.72 19.11 -8.32
CA VAL A 222 -15.07 18.55 -8.20
C VAL A 222 -15.34 18.41 -6.69
N PRO A 223 -16.45 18.96 -6.15
CA PRO A 223 -16.77 18.80 -4.73
C PRO A 223 -16.76 17.32 -4.35
N ALA A 224 -16.06 16.96 -3.27
CA ALA A 224 -16.04 15.60 -2.75
C ALA A 224 -17.49 15.11 -2.58
N THR A 225 -17.89 14.12 -3.36
CA THR A 225 -19.15 13.40 -3.12
C THR A 225 -19.08 12.75 -1.74
N ALA A 226 -20.23 12.65 -1.07
CA ALA A 226 -20.38 12.18 0.31
C ALA A 226 -19.50 10.96 0.65
N PRO A 227 -19.06 10.81 1.91
CA PRO A 227 -18.12 9.77 2.29
C PRO A 227 -18.68 8.38 1.95
N GLU A 228 -18.03 7.68 1.05
CA GLU A 228 -18.21 6.24 0.95
C GLU A 228 -17.71 5.59 2.26
N PRO A 229 -18.32 4.48 2.69
CA PRO A 229 -17.88 3.77 3.88
C PRO A 229 -16.41 3.38 3.75
N ALA A 230 -15.68 3.37 4.87
CA ALA A 230 -14.27 3.02 4.92
C ALA A 230 -14.04 1.65 4.26
N GLY A 231 -13.17 1.61 3.25
CA GLY A 231 -12.81 0.41 2.47
C GLY A 231 -12.44 0.81 1.04
N TYR A 232 -11.48 0.09 0.51
CA TYR A 232 -11.11 0.18 -0.91
C TYR A 232 -12.05 -0.64 -1.76
#